data_dd5a86ff28cd9a8bc0a865c4e5222d2a
#
_entry.id   dd5a86ff28cd9a8bc0a865c4e5222d2a
#
_cell.length_a   1.000
_cell.length_b   1.000
_cell.length_c   1.000
_cell.angle_alpha   90.00
_cell.angle_beta   90.00
_cell.angle_gamma   90.00
#
_symmetry.space_group_name_H-M   'P 1'
#
loop_
_entity.id
_entity.type
_entity.pdbx_description
1 polymer ?
#
loop_
_entity_poly.entity_id
_entity_poly.type
_entity_poly.pdbx_seq_one_letter_code
_entity_poly.pdbx_strand_id
1 'polypeptide(L)'
;MPLVCFTGQVATNLIGNDTFQEIDIVGVTRNIAKFVIVVRKREDLNRLIKEAFYIARTGKPGPVLLDLPKDVMAELGSDEYPEKVNIRGYKPNTKPHHGQILRAMNMIYDAKRPLFLIGGGAKIAGAQEEMCKLMETLKVPVVTTIMGRGIVPVSYTHLR
;
A
#
# COMPACT_ATOMS: atom_id res chain seq x y z
N MET A 1 -6.25 2.56 -2.18
CA MET A 1 -6.13 2.23 -3.61
C MET A 1 -4.69 2.50 -4.04
N PRO A 2 -4.02 1.61 -4.78
CA PRO A 2 -2.69 1.89 -5.33
C PRO A 2 -2.81 2.98 -6.40
N LEU A 3 -1.95 3.98 -6.32
CA LEU A 3 -1.88 5.09 -7.26
C LEU A 3 -0.42 5.57 -7.33
N VAL A 4 0.09 5.85 -8.52
CA VAL A 4 1.38 6.51 -8.70
C VAL A 4 1.09 7.85 -9.38
N CYS A 5 1.46 8.94 -8.70
CA CYS A 5 1.32 10.30 -9.19
C CYS A 5 2.69 10.84 -9.61
N PHE A 6 2.74 11.53 -10.73
CA PHE A 6 3.89 12.30 -11.17
C PHE A 6 3.51 13.77 -11.15
N THR A 7 4.34 14.59 -10.50
CA THR A 7 4.17 16.04 -10.46
C THR A 7 5.40 16.71 -11.06
N GLY A 8 5.20 17.87 -11.66
CA GLY A 8 6.30 18.70 -12.17
C GLY A 8 6.79 19.66 -11.10
N GLN A 9 8.09 19.94 -11.10
CA GLN A 9 8.74 20.87 -10.17
C GLN A 9 9.67 21.80 -10.94
N VAL A 10 10.01 22.93 -10.34
CA VAL A 10 11.06 23.82 -10.84
C VAL A 10 12.40 23.08 -10.94
N ALA A 11 13.38 23.63 -11.63
CA ALA A 11 14.69 23.01 -11.75
C ALA A 11 15.34 22.78 -10.36
N THR A 12 16.15 21.73 -10.22
CA THR A 12 16.71 21.30 -8.92
C THR A 12 17.48 22.37 -8.17
N ASN A 13 18.16 23.27 -8.89
CA ASN A 13 18.91 24.41 -8.33
C ASN A 13 18.03 25.56 -7.83
N LEU A 14 16.74 25.56 -8.18
CA LEU A 14 15.78 26.59 -7.78
C LEU A 14 14.92 26.16 -6.59
N ILE A 15 14.87 24.87 -6.27
CA ILE A 15 14.08 24.34 -5.16
C ILE A 15 14.54 24.92 -3.82
N GLY A 16 13.61 25.50 -3.07
CA GLY A 16 13.85 26.15 -1.78
C GLY A 16 14.17 27.65 -1.86
N ASN A 17 13.99 28.26 -3.03
CA ASN A 17 14.25 29.70 -3.25
C ASN A 17 12.97 30.54 -3.45
N ASP A 18 11.80 29.99 -3.13
CA ASP A 18 10.48 30.64 -3.35
C ASP A 18 10.30 31.14 -4.78
N THR A 19 10.72 30.33 -5.75
CA THR A 19 10.64 30.69 -7.16
C THR A 19 9.21 30.61 -7.69
N PHE A 20 8.94 31.28 -8.80
CA PHE A 20 7.63 31.26 -9.45
C PHE A 20 7.19 29.81 -9.75
N GLN A 21 5.97 29.43 -9.31
CA GLN A 21 5.39 28.09 -9.42
C GLN A 21 6.10 27.00 -8.60
N GLU A 22 6.95 27.36 -7.68
CA GLU A 22 7.49 26.39 -6.71
C GLU A 22 6.45 26.05 -5.64
N ILE A 23 6.37 24.78 -5.26
CA ILE A 23 5.58 24.32 -4.12
C ILE A 23 6.32 23.19 -3.39
N ASP A 24 6.25 23.19 -2.06
CA ASP A 24 6.69 22.03 -1.26
C ASP A 24 5.65 20.90 -1.35
N ILE A 25 5.62 20.23 -2.50
CA ILE A 25 4.68 19.12 -2.74
C ILE A 25 4.91 17.97 -1.77
N VAL A 26 6.13 17.76 -1.29
CA VAL A 26 6.48 16.74 -0.30
C VAL A 26 5.80 17.06 1.04
N GLY A 27 5.90 18.31 1.51
CA GLY A 27 5.26 18.75 2.75
C GLY A 27 3.74 18.65 2.68
N VAL A 28 3.13 19.05 1.56
CA VAL A 28 1.68 18.99 1.36
C VAL A 28 1.16 17.57 1.32
N THR A 29 1.87 16.64 0.69
CA THR A 29 1.36 15.30 0.41
C THR A 29 1.83 14.22 1.39
N ARG A 30 2.81 14.50 2.23
CA ARG A 30 3.39 13.53 3.19
C ARG A 30 2.36 12.83 4.07
N ASN A 31 1.31 13.55 4.49
CA ASN A 31 0.30 13.02 5.39
C ASN A 31 -0.77 12.17 4.70
N ILE A 32 -0.89 12.24 3.38
CA ILE A 32 -1.91 11.54 2.60
C ILE A 32 -1.33 10.48 1.67
N ALA A 33 -0.06 10.59 1.30
CA ALA A 33 0.62 9.63 0.45
C ALA A 33 1.39 8.59 1.28
N LYS A 34 1.49 7.38 0.76
CA LYS A 34 2.27 6.31 1.34
C LYS A 34 3.78 6.55 1.24
N PHE A 35 4.19 7.17 0.15
CA PHE A 35 5.58 7.55 -0.11
C PHE A 35 5.60 8.75 -1.06
N VAL A 36 6.51 9.69 -0.80
CA VAL A 36 6.70 10.89 -1.61
C VAL A 36 8.20 11.13 -1.75
N ILE A 37 8.66 11.43 -2.97
CA ILE A 37 10.05 11.73 -3.23
C ILE A 37 10.20 12.74 -4.37
N VAL A 38 11.16 13.66 -4.23
CA VAL A 38 11.67 14.50 -5.31
C VAL A 38 12.81 13.77 -6.01
N VAL A 39 12.73 13.58 -7.30
CA VAL A 39 13.79 12.94 -8.11
C VAL A 39 14.87 13.98 -8.41
N ARG A 40 15.96 13.96 -7.67
CA ARG A 40 17.01 14.98 -7.76
C ARG A 40 18.11 14.68 -8.80
N LYS A 41 18.16 13.45 -9.31
CA LYS A 41 19.14 13.01 -10.28
C LYS A 41 18.50 12.14 -11.36
N ARG A 42 18.89 12.35 -12.60
CA ARG A 42 18.36 11.61 -13.74
C ARG A 42 18.63 10.11 -13.64
N GLU A 43 19.78 9.71 -13.12
CA GLU A 43 20.18 8.31 -12.96
C GLU A 43 19.25 7.54 -12.00
N ASP A 44 18.66 8.23 -11.03
CA ASP A 44 17.75 7.61 -10.07
C ASP A 44 16.34 7.39 -10.62
N LEU A 45 15.96 8.06 -11.72
CA LEU A 45 14.59 8.11 -12.21
C LEU A 45 14.00 6.72 -12.48
N ASN A 46 14.70 5.90 -13.25
CA ASN A 46 14.22 4.57 -13.63
C ASN A 46 14.03 3.66 -12.41
N ARG A 47 14.97 3.72 -11.47
CA ARG A 47 14.89 3.00 -10.20
C ARG A 47 13.73 3.47 -9.35
N LEU A 48 13.57 4.79 -9.17
CA LEU A 48 12.52 5.37 -8.35
C LEU A 48 11.13 5.13 -8.93
N ILE A 49 10.98 5.15 -10.25
CA ILE A 49 9.71 4.76 -10.90
C ILE A 49 9.34 3.33 -10.53
N LYS A 50 10.28 2.38 -10.66
CA LYS A 50 10.01 0.99 -10.30
C LYS A 50 9.68 0.81 -8.83
N GLU A 51 10.42 1.46 -7.95
CA GLU A 51 10.17 1.47 -6.51
C GLU A 51 8.79 2.05 -6.17
N ALA A 52 8.37 3.12 -6.85
CA ALA A 52 7.07 3.75 -6.66
C ALA A 52 5.92 2.77 -6.95
N PHE A 53 5.95 2.10 -8.09
CA PHE A 53 4.94 1.08 -8.42
C PHE A 53 4.95 -0.10 -7.44
N TYR A 54 6.13 -0.51 -7.00
CA TYR A 54 6.27 -1.57 -6.00
C TYR A 54 5.67 -1.15 -4.65
N ILE A 55 6.03 0.04 -4.14
CA ILE A 55 5.51 0.57 -2.87
C ILE A 55 3.99 0.77 -2.94
N ALA A 56 3.47 1.32 -4.04
CA ALA A 56 2.04 1.57 -4.20
C ALA A 56 1.20 0.29 -4.08
N ARG A 57 1.70 -0.84 -4.59
CA ARG A 57 0.97 -2.10 -4.71
C ARG A 57 1.17 -3.08 -3.56
N THR A 58 2.28 -2.99 -2.84
CA THR A 58 2.65 -3.98 -1.81
C THR A 58 2.29 -3.52 -0.40
N GLY A 59 2.28 -4.42 0.58
CA GLY A 59 1.80 -4.15 1.93
C GLY A 59 0.38 -3.60 1.91
N LYS A 60 0.10 -2.54 2.68
CA LYS A 60 -1.17 -1.79 2.54
C LYS A 60 -1.08 -0.92 1.28
N PRO A 61 -1.84 -1.20 0.21
CA PRO A 61 -1.78 -0.38 -1.01
C PRO A 61 -2.16 1.07 -0.74
N GLY A 62 -1.45 2.00 -1.38
CA GLY A 62 -1.67 3.43 -1.16
C GLY A 62 -1.04 4.30 -2.24
N PRO A 63 -1.32 5.61 -2.24
CA PRO A 63 -0.77 6.55 -3.21
C PRO A 63 0.72 6.80 -2.97
N VAL A 64 1.46 6.90 -4.05
CA VAL A 64 2.88 7.27 -4.10
C VAL A 64 3.03 8.43 -5.06
N LEU A 65 3.89 9.39 -4.72
CA LEU A 65 4.13 10.57 -5.53
C LEU A 65 5.62 10.71 -5.84
N LEU A 66 5.93 10.91 -7.12
CA LEU A 66 7.24 11.31 -7.60
C LEU A 66 7.15 12.73 -8.14
N ASP A 67 7.94 13.62 -7.56
CA ASP A 67 8.07 14.99 -8.02
C ASP A 67 9.28 15.10 -8.94
N LEU A 68 9.04 15.60 -10.16
CA LEU A 68 9.98 15.56 -11.27
C LEU A 68 10.44 16.99 -11.61
N PRO A 69 11.65 17.39 -11.19
CA PRO A 69 12.23 18.67 -11.58
C PRO A 69 12.44 18.77 -13.08
N LYS A 70 12.25 19.98 -13.62
CA LYS A 70 12.30 20.28 -15.05
C LYS A 70 13.61 19.88 -15.71
N ASP A 71 14.74 20.13 -15.05
CA ASP A 71 16.09 19.78 -15.51
C ASP A 71 16.29 18.26 -15.59
N VAL A 72 15.85 17.53 -14.56
CA VAL A 72 15.88 16.05 -14.55
C VAL A 72 15.08 15.45 -15.70
N MET A 73 13.92 16.04 -16.02
CA MET A 73 13.10 15.57 -17.14
C MET A 73 13.71 15.88 -18.51
N ALA A 74 14.49 16.96 -18.63
CA ALA A 74 15.13 17.39 -19.88
C ALA A 74 16.49 16.70 -20.12
N GLU A 75 17.10 16.12 -19.11
CA GLU A 75 18.40 15.48 -19.18
C GLU A 75 18.34 14.14 -19.92
N LEU A 76 19.31 13.91 -20.80
CA LEU A 76 19.47 12.61 -21.46
C LEU A 76 20.06 11.60 -20.46
N GLY A 77 19.53 10.38 -20.49
CA GLY A 77 19.97 9.34 -19.59
C GLY A 77 19.84 7.95 -20.18
N SER A 78 20.30 6.95 -19.44
CA SER A 78 20.15 5.54 -19.82
C SER A 78 18.68 5.13 -19.81
N ASP A 79 18.30 4.22 -20.69
CA ASP A 79 17.01 3.53 -20.74
C ASP A 79 16.99 2.25 -19.90
N GLU A 80 18.09 1.94 -19.21
CA GLU A 80 18.18 0.78 -18.33
C GLU A 80 17.11 0.83 -17.23
N TYR A 81 16.28 -0.20 -17.19
CA TYR A 81 15.24 -0.34 -16.18
C TYR A 81 15.57 -1.50 -15.23
N PRO A 82 15.67 -1.29 -13.92
CA PRO A 82 16.12 -2.32 -13.00
C PRO A 82 15.18 -3.53 -13.00
N GLU A 83 15.71 -4.73 -13.05
CA GLU A 83 14.91 -5.96 -13.01
C GLU A 83 14.23 -6.18 -11.65
N LYS A 84 14.91 -5.86 -10.56
CA LYS A 84 14.46 -6.12 -9.19
C LYS A 84 14.39 -4.84 -8.37
N VAL A 85 13.43 -4.80 -7.45
CA VAL A 85 13.33 -3.74 -6.44
C VAL A 85 14.07 -4.17 -5.17
N ASN A 86 14.95 -3.31 -4.68
CA ASN A 86 15.64 -3.51 -3.41
C ASN A 86 15.61 -2.22 -2.58
N ILE A 87 14.62 -2.10 -1.70
CA ILE A 87 14.48 -0.95 -0.82
C ILE A 87 14.90 -1.36 0.60
N ARG A 88 15.94 -0.73 1.13
CA ARG A 88 16.54 -1.08 2.43
C ARG A 88 15.53 -1.09 3.58
N GLY A 89 14.63 -0.12 3.64
CA GLY A 89 13.68 0.07 4.74
C GLY A 89 12.27 -0.48 4.47
N TYR A 90 12.01 -1.06 3.29
CA TYR A 90 10.67 -1.48 2.89
C TYR A 90 10.67 -2.93 2.40
N LYS A 91 10.37 -3.84 3.31
CA LYS A 91 10.28 -5.30 3.04
C LYS A 91 8.95 -5.81 3.60
N PRO A 92 7.83 -5.67 2.86
CA PRO A 92 6.54 -6.15 3.33
C PRO A 92 6.58 -7.67 3.55
N ASN A 93 6.19 -8.09 4.76
CA ASN A 93 6.13 -9.50 5.09
C ASN A 93 4.86 -10.11 4.49
N THR A 94 5.04 -11.10 3.61
CA THR A 94 3.94 -11.83 2.94
C THR A 94 3.76 -13.24 3.48
N LYS A 95 4.67 -13.70 4.35
CA LYS A 95 4.61 -15.05 4.92
C LYS A 95 4.10 -15.00 6.35
N PRO A 96 3.04 -15.74 6.70
CA PRO A 96 2.56 -15.80 8.06
C PRO A 96 3.54 -16.58 8.95
N HIS A 97 3.57 -16.24 10.24
CA HIS A 97 4.34 -16.98 11.24
C HIS A 97 3.48 -18.09 11.81
N HIS A 98 3.89 -19.35 11.62
CA HIS A 98 3.11 -20.53 12.00
C HIS A 98 2.70 -20.52 13.49
N GLY A 99 3.61 -20.19 14.41
CA GLY A 99 3.30 -20.11 15.84
C GLY A 99 2.25 -19.05 16.19
N GLN A 100 2.18 -17.94 15.42
CA GLN A 100 1.12 -16.93 15.63
C GLN A 100 -0.24 -17.43 15.12
N ILE A 101 -0.26 -18.23 14.06
CA ILE A 101 -1.50 -18.85 13.58
C ILE A 101 -2.03 -19.80 14.64
N LEU A 102 -1.20 -20.69 15.20
CA LEU A 102 -1.62 -21.59 16.27
C LEU A 102 -2.13 -20.87 17.50
N ARG A 103 -1.44 -19.79 17.91
CA ARG A 103 -1.91 -18.94 19.01
C ARG A 103 -3.27 -18.32 18.74
N ALA A 104 -3.48 -17.79 17.53
CA ALA A 104 -4.78 -17.23 17.11
C ALA A 104 -5.88 -18.29 17.14
N MET A 105 -5.60 -19.50 16.64
CA MET A 105 -6.56 -20.62 16.70
C MET A 105 -6.95 -20.98 18.14
N ASN A 106 -5.98 -21.10 19.04
CA ASN A 106 -6.26 -21.38 20.45
C ASN A 106 -7.12 -20.28 21.07
N MET A 107 -6.82 -19.00 20.79
CA MET A 107 -7.64 -17.88 21.27
C MET A 107 -9.10 -17.95 20.76
N ILE A 108 -9.31 -18.40 19.51
CA ILE A 108 -10.66 -18.58 18.96
C ILE A 108 -11.38 -19.72 19.68
N TYR A 109 -10.71 -20.85 19.91
CA TYR A 109 -11.28 -22.01 20.61
C TYR A 109 -11.65 -21.69 22.05
N ASP A 110 -10.82 -20.93 22.76
CA ASP A 110 -11.04 -20.60 24.16
C ASP A 110 -12.08 -19.46 24.34
N ALA A 111 -12.44 -18.76 23.26
CA ALA A 111 -13.34 -17.62 23.32
C ALA A 111 -14.78 -18.06 23.60
N LYS A 112 -15.41 -17.52 24.64
CA LYS A 112 -16.80 -17.79 24.97
C LYS A 112 -17.80 -17.11 24.02
N ARG A 113 -17.44 -15.97 23.45
CA ARG A 113 -18.26 -15.16 22.55
C ARG A 113 -17.42 -14.58 21.40
N PRO A 114 -16.89 -15.42 20.51
CA PRO A 114 -16.07 -14.96 19.41
C PRO A 114 -16.90 -14.14 18.41
N LEU A 115 -16.26 -13.15 17.78
CA LEU A 115 -16.81 -12.34 16.69
C LEU A 115 -15.72 -12.09 15.67
N PHE A 116 -16.00 -12.33 14.38
CA PHE A 116 -15.09 -11.95 13.31
C PHE A 116 -15.41 -10.55 12.78
N LEU A 117 -14.42 -9.66 12.82
CA LEU A 117 -14.45 -8.38 12.12
C LEU A 117 -13.56 -8.44 10.90
N ILE A 118 -14.16 -8.42 9.68
CA ILE A 118 -13.44 -8.57 8.43
C ILE A 118 -13.31 -7.22 7.73
N GLY A 119 -12.08 -6.82 7.47
CA GLY A 119 -11.76 -5.58 6.77
C GLY A 119 -11.40 -5.78 5.30
N GLY A 120 -11.15 -4.66 4.60
CA GLY A 120 -10.76 -4.64 3.18
C GLY A 120 -9.45 -5.38 2.87
N GLY A 121 -8.58 -5.61 3.86
CA GLY A 121 -7.35 -6.38 3.69
C GLY A 121 -7.59 -7.82 3.25
N ALA A 122 -8.60 -8.48 3.80
CA ALA A 122 -8.99 -9.83 3.40
C ALA A 122 -9.49 -9.88 1.95
N LYS A 123 -10.25 -8.84 1.52
CA LYS A 123 -10.71 -8.70 0.13
C LYS A 123 -9.54 -8.47 -0.85
N ILE A 124 -8.59 -7.63 -0.47
CA ILE A 124 -7.38 -7.36 -1.28
C ILE A 124 -6.51 -8.62 -1.40
N ALA A 125 -6.47 -9.45 -0.35
CA ALA A 125 -5.75 -10.71 -0.35
C ALA A 125 -6.44 -11.83 -1.17
N GLY A 126 -7.68 -11.61 -1.64
CA GLY A 126 -8.46 -12.62 -2.34
C GLY A 126 -8.94 -13.78 -1.46
N ALA A 127 -8.99 -13.58 -0.13
CA ALA A 127 -9.26 -14.64 0.87
C ALA A 127 -10.77 -14.93 1.05
N GLN A 128 -11.59 -14.76 -0.01
CA GLN A 128 -13.03 -14.90 0.10
C GLN A 128 -13.46 -16.36 0.38
N GLU A 129 -12.90 -17.29 -0.37
CA GLU A 129 -13.24 -18.72 -0.22
C GLU A 129 -12.78 -19.27 1.13
N GLU A 130 -11.56 -18.94 1.55
CA GLU A 130 -11.00 -19.35 2.83
C GLU A 130 -11.81 -18.79 4.01
N MET A 131 -12.24 -17.54 3.89
CA MET A 131 -13.10 -16.92 4.90
C MET A 131 -14.45 -17.59 4.99
N CYS A 132 -15.10 -17.92 3.87
CA CYS A 132 -16.36 -18.66 3.87
C CYS A 132 -16.20 -20.03 4.53
N LYS A 133 -15.19 -20.81 4.15
CA LYS A 133 -14.90 -22.13 4.75
C LYS A 133 -14.65 -22.03 6.25
N LEU A 134 -13.89 -21.03 6.69
CA LEU A 134 -13.61 -20.81 8.11
C LEU A 134 -14.90 -20.53 8.89
N MET A 135 -15.80 -19.71 8.36
CA MET A 135 -17.07 -19.38 8.99
C MET A 135 -18.04 -20.56 9.06
N GLU A 136 -18.13 -21.34 7.97
CA GLU A 136 -18.93 -22.56 7.95
C GLU A 136 -18.47 -23.56 9.01
N THR A 137 -17.15 -23.66 9.21
CA THR A 137 -16.55 -24.55 10.19
C THR A 137 -16.79 -24.09 11.63
N LEU A 138 -16.55 -22.80 11.89
CA LEU A 138 -16.57 -22.26 13.27
C LEU A 138 -17.96 -21.74 13.71
N LYS A 139 -18.85 -21.44 12.76
CA LYS A 139 -20.20 -20.88 13.00
C LYS A 139 -20.18 -19.63 13.90
N VAL A 140 -19.16 -18.79 13.74
CA VAL A 140 -18.95 -17.55 14.50
C VAL A 140 -19.64 -16.38 13.78
N PRO A 141 -20.31 -15.48 14.51
CA PRO A 141 -20.88 -14.27 13.93
C PRO A 141 -19.83 -13.40 13.21
N VAL A 142 -20.24 -12.75 12.13
CA VAL A 142 -19.34 -11.97 11.27
C VAL A 142 -19.87 -10.55 11.08
N VAL A 143 -18.97 -9.59 11.21
CA VAL A 143 -19.19 -8.18 10.88
C VAL A 143 -18.16 -7.76 9.85
N THR A 144 -18.54 -6.94 8.89
CA THR A 144 -17.60 -6.40 7.90
C THR A 144 -17.48 -4.90 8.03
N THR A 145 -16.26 -4.40 7.82
CA THR A 145 -16.08 -2.96 7.58
C THR A 145 -16.65 -2.58 6.21
N ILE A 146 -16.83 -1.29 5.96
CA ILE A 146 -17.27 -0.79 4.64
C ILE A 146 -16.39 -1.35 3.51
N MET A 147 -15.07 -1.38 3.69
CA MET A 147 -14.12 -1.88 2.69
C MET A 147 -14.06 -3.42 2.61
N GLY A 148 -14.54 -4.12 3.63
CA GLY A 148 -14.68 -5.58 3.65
C GLY A 148 -16.00 -6.08 3.06
N ARG A 149 -16.91 -5.19 2.70
CA ARG A 149 -18.23 -5.55 2.19
C ARG A 149 -18.14 -6.44 0.93
N GLY A 150 -18.95 -7.50 0.93
CA GLY A 150 -19.00 -8.46 -0.18
C GLY A 150 -17.92 -9.56 -0.13
N ILE A 151 -17.09 -9.62 0.94
CA ILE A 151 -16.15 -10.75 1.10
C ILE A 151 -16.85 -12.03 1.57
N VAL A 152 -17.96 -11.87 2.26
CA VAL A 152 -18.81 -12.98 2.69
C VAL A 152 -20.24 -12.76 2.21
N PRO A 153 -21.00 -13.84 1.91
CA PRO A 153 -22.41 -13.74 1.59
C PRO A 153 -23.21 -13.04 2.68
N VAL A 154 -24.27 -12.34 2.30
CA VAL A 154 -25.13 -11.59 3.26
C VAL A 154 -25.73 -12.51 4.31
N SER A 155 -25.95 -13.79 4.00
CA SER A 155 -26.45 -14.80 4.92
C SER A 155 -25.55 -15.05 6.15
N TYR A 156 -24.27 -14.69 6.06
CA TYR A 156 -23.32 -14.78 7.18
C TYR A 156 -23.21 -13.49 8.01
N THR A 157 -23.74 -12.39 7.52
CA THR A 157 -23.72 -11.13 8.27
C THR A 157 -24.94 -11.06 9.17
N HIS A 158 -24.78 -11.37 10.43
CA HIS A 158 -25.86 -11.40 11.43
C HIS A 158 -26.26 -10.02 12.00
N LEU A 159 -25.80 -8.94 11.39
CA LEU A 159 -26.29 -7.60 11.70
C LEU A 159 -27.52 -7.29 10.84
N ARG A 160 -28.66 -7.42 11.45
CA ARG A 160 -29.88 -6.71 11.07
C ARG A 160 -30.02 -5.46 11.94
#